data_f2aa104b794eb6017a59ca9232e5d93d
#
_entry.id   f2aa104b794eb6017a59ca9232e5d93d
#
_cell.length_a   1.000
_cell.length_b   1.000
_cell.length_c   1.000
_cell.angle_alpha   90.00
_cell.angle_beta   90.00
_cell.angle_gamma   90.00
#
_symmetry.space_group_name_H-M   'P 1'
#
loop_
_entity.id
_entity.type
_entity.pdbx_description
1 polymer ?
#
loop_
_entity_poly.entity_id
_entity_poly.type
_entity_poly.pdbx_seq_one_letter_code
_entity_poly.pdbx_strand_id
1 'polypeptide(L)'
;MNSKKESLWSKVSTFLVFAGPATFAFLAVVIVPFLYGVYLTFTSWDGVSSNKPFVGLKNYAAVVADSSFWQSLGLTLLYVVVSVILVNVIGFLLALLVTGKIKGKNFFRAGFFTPNLIGGIVLGYIWQTLLNGLLSKWGQPLLSLSARNGFIGMLILLMWQQIGYMMIIYVAGLQSVPGDLIEAAKIDGASAVSYTHLTL
;
A
#
# COMPACT_ATOMS: atom_id res chain seq x y z
N MET A 1 -27.35 32.38 -19.31
CA MET A 1 -27.15 31.81 -17.95
C MET A 1 -26.15 32.69 -17.21
N ASN A 2 -26.63 33.56 -16.27
CA ASN A 2 -25.76 34.42 -15.46
C ASN A 2 -25.04 33.58 -14.41
N SER A 3 -23.79 33.29 -14.60
CA SER A 3 -22.92 32.75 -13.55
C SER A 3 -22.72 33.88 -12.51
N LYS A 4 -23.49 33.90 -11.45
CA LYS A 4 -23.20 34.71 -10.25
C LYS A 4 -21.79 34.36 -9.81
N LYS A 5 -20.83 35.29 -9.92
CA LYS A 5 -19.51 35.16 -9.28
C LYS A 5 -19.73 34.96 -7.79
N GLU A 6 -19.54 33.75 -7.31
CA GLU A 6 -19.59 33.47 -5.87
C GLU A 6 -18.57 34.38 -5.17
N SER A 7 -19.01 35.07 -4.14
CA SER A 7 -18.15 35.91 -3.31
C SER A 7 -17.05 35.04 -2.70
N LEU A 8 -15.80 35.55 -2.64
CA LEU A 8 -14.70 34.92 -1.93
C LEU A 8 -15.10 34.48 -0.50
N TRP A 9 -15.89 35.32 0.15
CA TRP A 9 -16.41 35.06 1.48
C TRP A 9 -17.32 33.83 1.55
N SER A 10 -18.18 33.62 0.57
CA SER A 10 -19.01 32.43 0.44
C SER A 10 -18.17 31.16 0.28
N LYS A 11 -17.11 31.21 -0.54
CA LYS A 11 -16.19 30.06 -0.74
C LYS A 11 -15.43 29.71 0.52
N VAL A 12 -14.92 30.71 1.24
CA VAL A 12 -14.20 30.52 2.51
C VAL A 12 -15.13 29.95 3.58
N SER A 13 -16.34 30.50 3.71
CA SER A 13 -17.35 30.00 4.65
C SER A 13 -17.72 28.54 4.36
N THR A 14 -17.97 28.20 3.11
CA THR A 14 -18.26 26.82 2.70
C THR A 14 -17.08 25.89 3.01
N PHE A 15 -15.85 26.29 2.69
CA PHE A 15 -14.67 25.53 3.02
C PHE A 15 -14.53 25.30 4.54
N LEU A 16 -14.69 26.36 5.36
CA LEU A 16 -14.56 26.26 6.82
C LEU A 16 -15.62 25.34 7.43
N VAL A 17 -16.83 25.35 6.91
CA VAL A 17 -17.92 24.51 7.44
C VAL A 17 -17.73 23.04 7.03
N PHE A 18 -17.41 22.76 5.77
CA PHE A 18 -17.36 21.39 5.26
C PHE A 18 -15.98 20.73 5.38
N ALA A 19 -14.91 21.44 5.08
CA ALA A 19 -13.55 20.92 5.12
C ALA A 19 -12.78 21.33 6.40
N GLY A 20 -13.17 22.43 7.05
CA GLY A 20 -12.48 22.97 8.22
C GLY A 20 -12.28 21.97 9.36
N PRO A 21 -13.31 21.25 9.84
CA PRO A 21 -13.16 20.28 10.92
C PRO A 21 -12.17 19.16 10.58
N ALA A 22 -12.24 18.61 9.36
CA ALA A 22 -11.32 17.56 8.91
C ALA A 22 -9.90 18.09 8.76
N THR A 23 -9.73 19.29 8.18
CA THR A 23 -8.43 19.95 8.03
C THR A 23 -7.81 20.25 9.38
N PHE A 24 -8.60 20.78 10.33
CA PHE A 24 -8.13 21.04 11.69
C PHE A 24 -7.68 19.75 12.39
N ALA A 25 -8.45 18.68 12.32
CA ALA A 25 -8.09 17.39 12.89
C ALA A 25 -6.81 16.84 12.27
N PHE A 26 -6.67 16.92 10.95
CA PHE A 26 -5.45 16.52 10.24
C PHE A 26 -4.22 17.33 10.68
N LEU A 27 -4.34 18.65 10.74
CA LEU A 27 -3.24 19.50 11.20
C LEU A 27 -2.85 19.20 12.65
N ALA A 28 -3.84 19.08 13.57
CA ALA A 28 -3.58 18.87 14.98
C ALA A 28 -3.02 17.47 15.29
N VAL A 29 -3.51 16.42 14.61
CA VAL A 29 -3.17 15.02 14.94
C VAL A 29 -2.02 14.47 14.09
N VAL A 30 -1.86 14.99 12.87
CA VAL A 30 -0.81 14.49 11.95
C VAL A 30 0.32 15.49 11.81
N ILE A 31 0.02 16.72 11.38
CA ILE A 31 1.07 17.69 11.02
C ILE A 31 1.84 18.19 12.26
N VAL A 32 1.15 18.57 13.32
CA VAL A 32 1.81 19.09 14.54
C VAL A 32 2.73 18.02 15.15
N PRO A 33 2.30 16.77 15.41
CA PRO A 33 3.20 15.72 15.91
C PRO A 33 4.33 15.38 14.93
N PHE A 34 4.08 15.41 13.63
CA PHE A 34 5.13 15.20 12.62
C PHE A 34 6.22 16.27 12.71
N LEU A 35 5.86 17.55 12.70
CA LEU A 35 6.82 18.65 12.82
C LEU A 35 7.57 18.61 14.16
N TYR A 36 6.86 18.26 15.24
CA TYR A 36 7.51 18.06 16.53
C TYR A 36 8.47 16.87 16.51
N GLY A 37 8.10 15.75 15.87
CA GLY A 37 9.00 14.63 15.63
C GLY A 37 10.25 15.03 14.86
N VAL A 38 10.11 15.82 13.79
CA VAL A 38 11.23 16.37 13.03
C VAL A 38 12.14 17.24 13.93
N TYR A 39 11.55 18.10 14.77
CA TYR A 39 12.34 18.86 15.74
C TYR A 39 13.14 17.94 16.68
N LEU A 40 12.54 16.89 17.21
CA LEU A 40 13.20 15.93 18.11
C LEU A 40 14.38 15.23 17.46
N THR A 41 14.41 15.03 16.16
CA THR A 41 15.57 14.43 15.46
C THR A 41 16.84 15.24 15.59
N PHE A 42 16.73 16.55 15.88
CA PHE A 42 17.87 17.45 16.14
C PHE A 42 18.26 17.53 17.61
N THR A 43 17.63 16.73 18.47
CA THR A 43 17.91 16.71 19.92
C THR A 43 18.45 15.35 20.35
N SER A 44 19.11 15.29 21.51
CA SER A 44 19.52 14.04 22.15
C SER A 44 18.47 13.55 23.16
N TRP A 45 17.18 13.73 22.86
CA TRP A 45 16.13 13.31 23.75
C TRP A 45 16.01 11.77 23.79
N ASP A 46 15.92 11.23 25.02
CA ASP A 46 15.81 9.80 25.30
C ASP A 46 14.37 9.25 25.31
N GLY A 47 13.38 10.10 25.02
CA GLY A 47 11.96 9.73 25.03
C GLY A 47 11.27 9.90 26.40
N VAL A 48 12.01 10.10 27.49
CA VAL A 48 11.50 10.14 28.87
C VAL A 48 11.83 11.44 29.61
N SER A 49 13.08 11.92 29.49
CA SER A 49 13.53 13.10 30.22
C SER A 49 12.87 14.38 29.72
N SER A 50 12.72 15.36 30.66
CA SER A 50 12.23 16.69 30.29
C SER A 50 13.27 17.49 29.49
N ASN A 51 14.55 17.13 29.58
CA ASN A 51 15.65 17.82 28.91
C ASN A 51 15.80 17.32 27.48
N LYS A 52 15.89 18.24 26.53
CA LYS A 52 16.02 17.96 25.09
C LYS A 52 17.16 18.80 24.51
N PRO A 53 18.42 18.50 24.86
CA PRO A 53 19.56 19.30 24.36
C PRO A 53 19.64 19.20 22.83
N PHE A 54 19.82 20.35 22.21
CA PHE A 54 19.95 20.43 20.74
C PHE A 54 21.35 19.93 20.34
N VAL A 55 21.40 18.94 19.44
CA VAL A 55 22.64 18.30 18.95
C VAL A 55 22.87 18.48 17.45
N GLY A 56 22.06 19.28 16.81
CA GLY A 56 22.15 19.53 15.36
C GLY A 56 22.00 18.24 14.55
N LEU A 57 22.90 18.01 13.61
CA LEU A 57 22.86 16.86 12.70
C LEU A 57 23.57 15.60 13.23
N LYS A 58 23.96 15.56 14.51
CA LYS A 58 24.72 14.44 15.09
C LYS A 58 23.99 13.10 14.93
N ASN A 59 22.68 13.07 15.14
CA ASN A 59 21.87 11.85 14.99
C ASN A 59 21.86 11.36 13.53
N TYR A 60 21.75 12.27 12.57
CA TYR A 60 21.80 11.93 11.15
C TYR A 60 23.18 11.38 10.73
N ALA A 61 24.25 12.00 11.23
CA ALA A 61 25.61 11.50 10.99
C ALA A 61 25.81 10.08 11.57
N ALA A 62 25.25 9.81 12.76
CA ALA A 62 25.30 8.49 13.37
C ALA A 62 24.55 7.44 12.54
N VAL A 63 23.34 7.78 12.04
CA VAL A 63 22.56 6.89 11.18
C VAL A 63 23.29 6.57 9.87
N VAL A 64 23.86 7.59 9.21
CA VAL A 64 24.61 7.41 7.95
C VAL A 64 25.87 6.57 8.15
N ALA A 65 26.51 6.65 9.32
CA ALA A 65 27.69 5.86 9.66
C ALA A 65 27.36 4.41 10.08
N ASP A 66 26.10 4.10 10.37
CA ASP A 66 25.70 2.76 10.82
C ASP A 66 25.48 1.82 9.63
N SER A 67 26.32 0.78 9.55
CA SER A 67 26.22 -0.25 8.53
C SER A 67 24.91 -1.06 8.60
N SER A 68 24.33 -1.21 9.80
CA SER A 68 23.07 -1.93 10.03
C SER A 68 21.90 -1.18 9.39
N PHE A 69 21.95 0.15 9.40
CA PHE A 69 20.97 0.98 8.71
C PHE A 69 20.95 0.71 7.20
N TRP A 70 22.13 0.69 6.57
CA TRP A 70 22.22 0.47 5.11
C TRP A 70 21.81 -0.94 4.70
N GLN A 71 22.15 -1.95 5.52
CA GLN A 71 21.69 -3.32 5.30
C GLN A 71 20.16 -3.42 5.39
N SER A 72 19.58 -2.82 6.44
CA SER A 72 18.12 -2.80 6.65
C SER A 72 17.40 -2.04 5.53
N LEU A 73 17.96 -0.90 5.11
CA LEU A 73 17.43 -0.11 4.00
C LEU A 73 17.46 -0.91 2.69
N GLY A 74 18.59 -1.59 2.40
CA GLY A 74 18.73 -2.43 1.22
C GLY A 74 17.71 -3.57 1.19
N LEU A 75 17.54 -4.27 2.31
CA LEU A 75 16.53 -5.33 2.44
C LEU A 75 15.10 -4.78 2.28
N THR A 76 14.82 -3.60 2.84
CA THR A 76 13.51 -2.96 2.72
C THR A 76 13.23 -2.56 1.28
N LEU A 77 14.19 -1.95 0.59
CA LEU A 77 14.04 -1.58 -0.82
C LEU A 77 13.83 -2.81 -1.71
N LEU A 78 14.62 -3.87 -1.48
CA LEU A 78 14.43 -5.14 -2.19
C LEU A 78 13.02 -5.70 -1.95
N TYR A 79 12.56 -5.70 -0.69
CA TYR A 79 11.23 -6.16 -0.32
C TYR A 79 10.13 -5.35 -1.03
N VAL A 80 10.24 -4.02 -1.05
CA VAL A 80 9.30 -3.13 -1.73
C VAL A 80 9.26 -3.42 -3.22
N VAL A 81 10.42 -3.48 -3.89
CA VAL A 81 10.47 -3.72 -5.34
C VAL A 81 9.87 -5.09 -5.69
N VAL A 82 10.29 -6.14 -4.99
CA VAL A 82 9.80 -7.51 -5.25
C VAL A 82 8.29 -7.62 -4.97
N SER A 83 7.83 -7.09 -3.84
CA SER A 83 6.41 -7.16 -3.47
C SER A 83 5.52 -6.36 -4.42
N VAL A 84 5.93 -5.15 -4.81
CA VAL A 84 5.17 -4.33 -5.77
C VAL A 84 5.03 -5.05 -7.10
N ILE A 85 6.13 -5.60 -7.64
CA ILE A 85 6.09 -6.34 -8.91
C ILE A 85 5.16 -7.55 -8.79
N LEU A 86 5.37 -8.41 -7.79
CA LEU A 86 4.60 -9.64 -7.65
C LEU A 86 3.12 -9.41 -7.38
N VAL A 87 2.78 -8.47 -6.48
CA VAL A 87 1.38 -8.16 -6.17
C VAL A 87 0.66 -7.60 -7.39
N ASN A 88 1.30 -6.72 -8.15
CA ASN A 88 0.69 -6.15 -9.36
C ASN A 88 0.55 -7.19 -10.47
N VAL A 89 1.61 -7.96 -10.76
CA VAL A 89 1.58 -8.97 -11.83
C VAL A 89 0.52 -10.04 -11.51
N ILE A 90 0.54 -10.60 -10.31
CA ILE A 90 -0.38 -11.67 -9.93
C ILE A 90 -1.81 -11.11 -9.79
N GLY A 91 -1.98 -9.93 -9.19
CA GLY A 91 -3.27 -9.25 -9.09
C GLY A 91 -3.89 -8.98 -10.45
N PHE A 92 -3.11 -8.50 -11.41
CA PHE A 92 -3.56 -8.28 -12.79
C PHE A 92 -3.93 -9.59 -13.50
N LEU A 93 -3.10 -10.63 -13.40
CA LEU A 93 -3.41 -11.94 -13.98
C LEU A 93 -4.71 -12.54 -13.40
N LEU A 94 -4.90 -12.43 -12.08
CA LEU A 94 -6.15 -12.84 -11.45
C LEU A 94 -7.35 -11.99 -11.91
N ALA A 95 -7.16 -10.68 -12.10
CA ALA A 95 -8.20 -9.80 -12.62
C ALA A 95 -8.63 -10.21 -14.03
N LEU A 96 -7.69 -10.49 -14.93
CA LEU A 96 -7.99 -11.01 -16.27
C LEU A 96 -8.78 -12.33 -16.18
N LEU A 97 -8.37 -13.21 -15.28
CA LEU A 97 -9.03 -14.50 -15.08
C LEU A 97 -10.48 -14.34 -14.60
N VAL A 98 -10.72 -13.51 -13.57
CA VAL A 98 -12.08 -13.32 -12.99
C VAL A 98 -12.97 -12.34 -13.76
N THR A 99 -12.45 -11.58 -14.72
CA THR A 99 -13.26 -10.78 -15.66
C THR A 99 -13.71 -11.61 -16.86
N GLY A 100 -13.06 -12.73 -17.12
CA GLY A 100 -13.44 -13.67 -18.17
C GLY A 100 -14.77 -14.38 -17.93
N LYS A 101 -15.08 -15.37 -18.79
CA LYS A 101 -16.33 -16.17 -18.74
C LYS A 101 -16.26 -17.33 -17.72
N ILE A 102 -15.61 -17.16 -16.57
CA ILE A 102 -15.46 -18.21 -15.56
C ILE A 102 -16.73 -18.33 -14.72
N LYS A 103 -17.21 -19.57 -14.54
CA LYS A 103 -18.29 -19.88 -13.60
C LYS A 103 -17.82 -19.65 -12.17
N GLY A 104 -18.61 -18.97 -11.33
CA GLY A 104 -18.25 -18.70 -9.93
C GLY A 104 -17.29 -17.52 -9.72
N LYS A 105 -17.08 -16.63 -10.69
CA LYS A 105 -16.18 -15.49 -10.60
C LYS A 105 -16.36 -14.63 -9.32
N ASN A 106 -17.59 -14.48 -8.85
CA ASN A 106 -17.87 -13.69 -7.65
C ASN A 106 -17.38 -14.40 -6.37
N PHE A 107 -17.43 -15.74 -6.35
CA PHE A 107 -16.85 -16.51 -5.25
C PHE A 107 -15.32 -16.35 -5.20
N PHE A 108 -14.64 -16.43 -6.34
CA PHE A 108 -13.20 -16.19 -6.40
C PHE A 108 -12.83 -14.78 -6.00
N ARG A 109 -13.57 -13.76 -6.46
CA ARG A 109 -13.37 -12.36 -6.05
C ARG A 109 -13.49 -12.20 -4.54
N ALA A 110 -14.52 -12.75 -3.92
CA ALA A 110 -14.72 -12.69 -2.48
C ALA A 110 -13.61 -13.45 -1.74
N GLY A 111 -13.25 -14.65 -2.17
CA GLY A 111 -12.21 -15.47 -1.54
C GLY A 111 -10.83 -14.82 -1.54
N PHE A 112 -10.41 -14.24 -2.66
CA PHE A 112 -9.12 -13.54 -2.76
C PHE A 112 -9.12 -12.20 -2.02
N PHE A 113 -10.25 -11.53 -1.88
CA PHE A 113 -10.34 -10.25 -1.17
C PHE A 113 -10.42 -10.40 0.34
N THR A 114 -11.00 -11.50 0.84
CA THR A 114 -11.22 -11.74 2.27
C THR A 114 -9.95 -11.55 3.15
N PRO A 115 -8.75 -12.01 2.74
CA PRO A 115 -7.54 -11.82 3.53
C PRO A 115 -7.23 -10.35 3.86
N ASN A 116 -7.57 -9.44 2.99
CA ASN A 116 -7.33 -8.00 3.18
C ASN A 116 -8.16 -7.41 4.33
N LEU A 117 -9.26 -8.05 4.70
CA LEU A 117 -10.15 -7.60 5.77
C LEU A 117 -9.68 -8.04 7.17
N ILE A 118 -8.68 -8.92 7.25
CA ILE A 118 -8.18 -9.45 8.52
C ILE A 118 -7.13 -8.47 9.08
N GLY A 119 -7.25 -8.13 10.37
CA GLY A 119 -6.32 -7.23 11.04
C GLY A 119 -4.88 -7.76 11.02
N GLY A 120 -3.93 -6.88 10.65
CA GLY A 120 -2.53 -7.26 10.37
C GLY A 120 -1.81 -7.94 11.55
N ILE A 121 -2.09 -7.55 12.80
CA ILE A 121 -1.46 -8.16 13.99
C ILE A 121 -1.88 -9.63 14.13
N VAL A 122 -3.18 -9.92 14.03
CA VAL A 122 -3.73 -11.28 14.11
C VAL A 122 -3.17 -12.14 12.99
N LEU A 123 -3.17 -11.58 11.79
CA LEU A 123 -2.68 -12.24 10.59
C LEU A 123 -1.18 -12.55 10.69
N GLY A 124 -0.38 -11.59 11.15
CA GLY A 124 1.05 -11.77 11.37
C GLY A 124 1.36 -12.91 12.34
N TYR A 125 0.63 -12.99 13.47
CA TYR A 125 0.81 -14.04 14.46
C TYR A 125 0.43 -15.44 13.91
N ILE A 126 -0.70 -15.54 13.21
CA ILE A 126 -1.15 -16.79 12.58
C ILE A 126 -0.11 -17.29 11.57
N TRP A 127 0.31 -16.42 10.65
CA TRP A 127 1.28 -16.77 9.63
C TRP A 127 2.66 -17.11 10.21
N GLN A 128 3.11 -16.36 11.21
CA GLN A 128 4.36 -16.67 11.91
C GLN A 128 4.32 -18.09 12.52
N THR A 129 3.22 -18.45 13.17
CA THR A 129 3.04 -19.77 13.78
C THR A 129 3.01 -20.86 12.72
N LEU A 130 2.24 -20.68 11.65
CA LEU A 130 2.13 -21.64 10.54
C LEU A 130 3.47 -21.85 9.84
N LEU A 131 4.14 -20.77 9.44
CA LEU A 131 5.39 -20.86 8.72
C LEU A 131 6.52 -21.40 9.58
N ASN A 132 6.61 -21.02 10.85
CA ASN A 132 7.59 -21.61 11.78
C ASN A 132 7.33 -23.10 12.00
N GLY A 133 6.07 -23.52 12.08
CA GLY A 133 5.71 -24.93 12.18
C GLY A 133 6.15 -25.75 10.95
N LEU A 134 5.99 -25.19 9.75
CA LEU A 134 6.47 -25.80 8.50
C LEU A 134 8.00 -25.85 8.43
N LEU A 135 8.67 -24.74 8.72
CA LEU A 135 10.14 -24.64 8.71
C LEU A 135 10.76 -25.65 9.70
N SER A 136 10.21 -25.76 10.89
CA SER A 136 10.66 -26.72 11.91
C SER A 136 10.55 -28.16 11.45
N LYS A 137 9.45 -28.54 10.76
CA LYS A 137 9.29 -29.89 10.21
C LYS A 137 10.35 -30.25 9.16
N TRP A 138 10.87 -29.25 8.46
CA TRP A 138 11.90 -29.43 7.42
C TRP A 138 13.31 -29.16 7.93
N GLY A 139 13.50 -29.01 9.24
CA GLY A 139 14.80 -28.73 9.85
C GLY A 139 15.38 -27.37 9.46
N GLN A 140 14.54 -26.43 9.00
CA GLN A 140 14.95 -25.09 8.58
C GLN A 140 14.91 -24.11 9.76
N PRO A 141 15.79 -23.09 9.78
CA PRO A 141 15.74 -22.03 10.78
C PRO A 141 14.38 -21.32 10.80
N LEU A 142 13.90 -20.93 11.98
CA LEU A 142 12.68 -20.13 12.15
C LEU A 142 12.81 -18.78 11.44
N LEU A 143 11.68 -18.12 11.19
CA LEU A 143 11.61 -16.82 10.50
C LEU A 143 12.50 -15.76 11.15
N SER A 144 12.56 -15.72 12.48
CA SER A 144 13.36 -14.74 13.24
C SER A 144 14.86 -15.06 13.26
N LEU A 145 15.26 -16.30 12.96
CA LEU A 145 16.65 -16.75 13.01
C LEU A 145 17.34 -16.70 11.65
N SER A 146 16.60 -16.45 10.58
CA SER A 146 17.15 -16.39 9.22
C SER A 146 16.55 -15.21 8.46
N ALA A 147 17.37 -14.25 8.06
CA ALA A 147 16.94 -13.11 7.24
C ALA A 147 16.24 -13.54 5.94
N ARG A 148 16.73 -14.62 5.31
CA ARG A 148 16.12 -15.19 4.10
C ARG A 148 14.72 -15.73 4.38
N ASN A 149 14.55 -16.54 5.43
CA ASN A 149 13.26 -17.13 5.78
C ASN A 149 12.27 -16.04 6.23
N GLY A 150 12.75 -15.07 7.02
CA GLY A 150 11.95 -13.91 7.41
C GLY A 150 11.47 -13.09 6.21
N PHE A 151 12.37 -12.80 5.25
CA PHE A 151 12.04 -12.10 4.02
C PHE A 151 10.97 -12.83 3.21
N ILE A 152 11.16 -14.13 2.97
CA ILE A 152 10.19 -14.96 2.23
C ILE A 152 8.86 -15.05 2.97
N GLY A 153 8.89 -15.23 4.29
CA GLY A 153 7.68 -15.29 5.11
C GLY A 153 6.85 -14.01 5.05
N MET A 154 7.50 -12.85 5.18
CA MET A 154 6.84 -11.56 5.04
C MET A 154 6.28 -11.36 3.62
N LEU A 155 7.01 -11.80 2.60
CA LEU A 155 6.57 -11.69 1.21
C LEU A 155 5.32 -12.54 0.94
N ILE A 156 5.30 -13.79 1.41
CA ILE A 156 4.14 -14.69 1.29
C ILE A 156 2.91 -14.09 1.96
N LEU A 157 3.06 -13.58 3.18
CA LEU A 157 1.98 -12.96 3.93
C LEU A 157 1.42 -11.73 3.20
N LEU A 158 2.31 -10.82 2.77
CA LEU A 158 1.92 -9.61 2.06
C LEU A 158 1.19 -9.95 0.75
N MET A 159 1.75 -10.88 -0.03
CA MET A 159 1.15 -11.30 -1.30
C MET A 159 -0.26 -11.86 -1.07
N TRP A 160 -0.41 -12.78 -0.12
CA TRP A 160 -1.71 -13.36 0.18
C TRP A 160 -2.73 -12.32 0.63
N GLN A 161 -2.32 -11.29 1.37
CA GLN A 161 -3.18 -10.22 1.83
C GLN A 161 -3.52 -9.21 0.72
N GLN A 162 -2.54 -8.83 -0.11
CA GLN A 162 -2.68 -7.69 -1.01
C GLN A 162 -3.08 -8.04 -2.45
N ILE A 163 -2.82 -9.26 -2.91
CA ILE A 163 -3.14 -9.69 -4.28
C ILE A 163 -4.63 -9.52 -4.58
N GLY A 164 -5.51 -9.90 -3.65
CA GLY A 164 -6.95 -9.78 -3.85
C GLY A 164 -7.44 -8.33 -3.91
N TYR A 165 -6.84 -7.44 -3.12
CA TYR A 165 -7.14 -6.02 -3.18
C TYR A 165 -6.75 -5.42 -4.54
N MET A 166 -5.53 -5.67 -5.00
CA MET A 166 -5.07 -5.23 -6.32
C MET A 166 -5.88 -5.84 -7.46
N MET A 167 -6.23 -7.13 -7.35
CA MET A 167 -7.12 -7.78 -8.30
C MET A 167 -8.45 -7.01 -8.48
N ILE A 168 -9.09 -6.57 -7.38
CA ILE A 168 -10.36 -5.83 -7.46
C ILE A 168 -10.18 -4.47 -8.13
N ILE A 169 -9.07 -3.77 -7.85
CA ILE A 169 -8.76 -2.49 -8.51
C ILE A 169 -8.62 -2.70 -10.03
N TYR A 170 -7.86 -3.72 -10.45
CA TYR A 170 -7.72 -4.05 -11.87
C TYR A 170 -9.04 -4.52 -12.51
N VAL A 171 -9.87 -5.28 -11.78
CA VAL A 171 -11.21 -5.65 -12.25
C VAL A 171 -12.06 -4.42 -12.51
N ALA A 172 -12.04 -3.43 -11.60
CA ALA A 172 -12.78 -2.19 -11.79
C ALA A 172 -12.29 -1.42 -13.04
N GLY A 173 -10.97 -1.33 -13.24
CA GLY A 173 -10.39 -0.72 -14.44
C GLY A 173 -10.78 -1.46 -15.73
N LEU A 174 -10.64 -2.78 -15.74
CA LEU A 174 -10.99 -3.61 -16.92
C LEU A 174 -12.49 -3.57 -17.27
N GLN A 175 -13.35 -3.34 -16.27
CA GLN A 175 -14.81 -3.26 -16.47
C GLN A 175 -15.32 -1.83 -16.71
N SER A 176 -14.47 -0.81 -16.62
CA SER A 176 -14.84 0.58 -16.86
C SER A 176 -15.05 0.91 -18.34
N VAL A 177 -14.53 0.06 -19.25
CA VAL A 177 -14.69 0.25 -20.70
C VAL A 177 -16.05 -0.28 -21.12
N PRO A 178 -16.95 0.57 -21.66
CA PRO A 178 -18.24 0.12 -22.19
C PRO A 178 -18.07 -0.89 -23.31
N GLY A 179 -18.88 -1.98 -23.26
CA GLY A 179 -18.83 -3.04 -24.26
C GLY A 179 -19.08 -2.53 -25.69
N ASP A 180 -19.95 -1.53 -25.82
CA ASP A 180 -20.32 -0.89 -27.10
C ASP A 180 -19.11 -0.27 -27.81
N LEU A 181 -18.16 0.30 -27.05
CA LEU A 181 -16.91 0.84 -27.62
C LEU A 181 -16.01 -0.27 -28.16
N ILE A 182 -15.99 -1.42 -27.48
CA ILE A 182 -15.22 -2.58 -27.92
C ILE A 182 -15.85 -3.17 -29.20
N GLU A 183 -17.19 -3.22 -29.28
CA GLU A 183 -17.89 -3.71 -30.47
C GLU A 183 -17.71 -2.77 -31.65
N ALA A 184 -17.82 -1.45 -31.45
CA ALA A 184 -17.56 -0.47 -32.48
C ALA A 184 -16.13 -0.58 -33.03
N ALA A 185 -15.15 -0.65 -32.15
CA ALA A 185 -13.75 -0.82 -32.54
C ALA A 185 -13.50 -2.11 -33.33
N LYS A 186 -14.21 -3.21 -33.02
CA LYS A 186 -14.14 -4.45 -33.83
C LYS A 186 -14.72 -4.28 -35.23
N ILE A 187 -15.81 -3.55 -35.35
CA ILE A 187 -16.44 -3.26 -36.66
C ILE A 187 -15.49 -2.38 -37.49
N ASP A 188 -14.83 -1.44 -36.88
CA ASP A 188 -13.85 -0.55 -37.52
C ASP A 188 -12.50 -1.24 -37.84
N GLY A 189 -12.36 -2.53 -37.55
CA GLY A 189 -11.15 -3.30 -37.86
C GLY A 189 -9.94 -2.98 -36.97
N ALA A 190 -10.16 -2.43 -35.79
CA ALA A 190 -9.10 -2.10 -34.84
C ALA A 190 -8.32 -3.34 -34.39
N SER A 191 -6.99 -3.25 -34.36
CA SER A 191 -6.13 -4.32 -33.86
C SER A 191 -6.19 -4.45 -32.33
N ALA A 192 -5.75 -5.59 -31.78
CA ALA A 192 -5.67 -5.81 -30.33
C ALA A 192 -4.87 -4.72 -29.60
N VAL A 193 -3.85 -4.14 -30.24
CA VAL A 193 -3.05 -3.03 -29.71
C VAL A 193 -3.87 -1.74 -29.62
N SER A 194 -4.78 -1.51 -30.57
CA SER A 194 -5.64 -0.31 -30.58
C SER A 194 -6.65 -0.33 -29.43
N TYR A 195 -7.04 -1.50 -28.91
CA TYR A 195 -7.93 -1.60 -27.75
C TYR A 195 -7.26 -1.14 -26.44
N THR A 196 -5.94 -1.29 -26.32
CA THR A 196 -5.23 -0.88 -25.10
C THR A 196 -5.27 0.63 -24.89
N HIS A 197 -5.38 1.41 -25.97
CA HIS A 197 -5.51 2.88 -25.92
C HIS A 197 -6.92 3.37 -25.56
N LEU A 198 -7.94 2.50 -25.58
CA LEU A 198 -9.29 2.82 -25.10
C LEU A 198 -9.42 2.68 -23.58
N THR A 199 -8.45 2.05 -22.93
CA THR A 199 -8.44 1.74 -21.48
C THR A 199 -7.49 2.62 -20.68
N LEU A 200 -6.75 3.49 -21.33
CA LEU A 200 -5.84 4.49 -20.76
C LEU A 200 -6.43 5.90 -20.90
#